data_1ce4e7c67631f5b403fcc6891aa8482b
#
_entry.id   1ce4e7c67631f5b403fcc6891aa8482b
#
_cell.length_a   1.000
_cell.length_b   1.000
_cell.length_c   1.000
_cell.angle_alpha   90.00
_cell.angle_beta   90.00
_cell.angle_gamma   90.00
#
_symmetry.space_group_name_H-M   'P 1'
#
loop_
_entity.id
_entity.type
_entity.pdbx_description
1 polymer ?
#
loop_
_entity_poly.entity_id
_entity_poly.type
_entity_poly.pdbx_seq_one_letter_code
_entity_poly.pdbx_strand_id
1 'polypeptide(L)'
;DLPNTHDTQSLSQVLNQLLQPRGLRISAEDWQESERNLPLYCKFNIEVVDNKGKVLSAGRDLAALKIQFSSQQVALAVLPSNQLLTEFPSEIAPIIEKKVAGLPTRSYAALVAQEQGVTLQYLPSESLAQQEHQRGTMALWQKACSSEVKLLKKIITPALAVDFAPYGTKAQLEYQLVQAVFNRVFGLSLIYTLPEFNELLQQKRSLLLLEGQQVLKLVSEIFKAWREVNKQLGNFKQSIFAQSIADINQQLIEFKPSQFLAELEPKRWHEYPRYLKALQVRLERLPNNLNRDVLACAEIQKRWQQSQQKRIDYQARSINMQPLDDYRWLLEEYRISLFSQPMKTAVPISNERLNRLWQQLT
;
A
#
# COMPACT_ATOMS: atom_id res chain seq x y z
N ASP A 1 -22.41 20.56 31.79
CA ASP A 1 -23.07 20.00 30.59
C ASP A 1 -22.12 20.16 29.42
N LEU A 2 -21.64 19.05 28.92
CA LEU A 2 -20.85 19.01 27.68
C LEU A 2 -21.81 19.22 26.49
N PRO A 3 -21.47 20.08 25.52
CA PRO A 3 -22.31 20.26 24.35
C PRO A 3 -22.38 18.94 23.57
N ASN A 4 -23.56 18.64 23.02
CA ASN A 4 -23.75 17.50 22.11
C ASN A 4 -22.90 17.74 20.86
N THR A 5 -21.64 17.31 20.90
CA THR A 5 -20.73 17.36 19.76
C THR A 5 -20.89 16.09 18.96
N HIS A 6 -21.19 16.24 17.67
CA HIS A 6 -21.15 15.13 16.72
C HIS A 6 -19.81 14.41 16.79
N ASP A 7 -19.81 13.10 16.64
CA ASP A 7 -18.79 12.07 16.87
C ASP A 7 -17.39 12.26 16.26
N THR A 8 -16.99 13.47 15.86
CA THR A 8 -15.73 13.69 15.14
C THR A 8 -14.64 14.40 15.95
N GLN A 9 -14.95 14.95 17.14
CA GLN A 9 -13.96 15.67 17.95
C GLN A 9 -13.50 14.84 19.15
N SER A 10 -12.18 14.86 19.41
CA SER A 10 -11.65 14.22 20.61
C SER A 10 -12.05 14.98 21.89
N LEU A 11 -12.17 14.29 23.01
CA LEU A 11 -12.51 14.89 24.32
C LEU A 11 -11.53 16.01 24.68
N SER A 12 -10.25 15.87 24.34
CA SER A 12 -9.24 16.92 24.56
C SER A 12 -9.50 18.19 23.76
N GLN A 13 -9.99 18.07 22.53
CA GLN A 13 -10.37 19.23 21.70
C GLN A 13 -11.59 19.96 22.28
N VAL A 14 -12.61 19.20 22.66
CA VAL A 14 -13.84 19.77 23.26
C VAL A 14 -13.53 20.49 24.57
N LEU A 15 -12.72 19.87 25.46
CA LEU A 15 -12.34 20.50 26.72
C LEU A 15 -11.49 21.76 26.51
N ASN A 16 -10.54 21.75 25.58
CA ASN A 16 -9.75 22.94 25.26
C ASN A 16 -10.62 24.08 24.71
N GLN A 17 -11.62 23.78 23.88
CA GLN A 17 -12.59 24.78 23.41
C GLN A 17 -13.42 25.43 24.57
N LEU A 18 -13.82 24.60 25.53
CA LEU A 18 -14.57 25.06 26.71
C LEU A 18 -13.73 25.89 27.69
N LEU A 19 -12.42 25.58 27.77
CA LEU A 19 -11.50 26.26 28.67
C LEU A 19 -10.88 27.53 28.07
N GLN A 20 -10.80 27.63 26.76
CA GLN A 20 -10.24 28.80 26.05
C GLN A 20 -10.81 30.14 26.47
N PRO A 21 -12.15 30.31 26.65
CA PRO A 21 -12.72 31.61 27.11
C PRO A 21 -12.27 32.00 28.53
N ARG A 22 -11.78 31.05 29.33
CA ARG A 22 -11.29 31.26 30.69
C ARG A 22 -9.75 31.42 30.74
N GLY A 23 -9.10 31.52 29.59
CA GLY A 23 -7.65 31.64 29.50
C GLY A 23 -6.87 30.37 29.90
N LEU A 24 -7.56 29.21 30.01
CA LEU A 24 -6.98 27.94 30.38
C LEU A 24 -6.81 27.06 29.12
N ARG A 25 -5.70 26.32 29.07
CA ARG A 25 -5.39 25.38 28.00
C ARG A 25 -4.73 24.14 28.60
N ILE A 26 -5.20 22.97 28.24
CA ILE A 26 -4.57 21.68 28.58
C ILE A 26 -3.58 21.36 27.47
N SER A 27 -2.29 21.22 27.81
CA SER A 27 -1.27 20.81 26.84
C SER A 27 -1.43 19.34 26.49
N ALA A 28 -0.81 18.91 25.38
CA ALA A 28 -0.80 17.50 25.00
C ALA A 28 -0.06 16.64 26.04
N GLU A 29 0.95 17.21 26.70
CA GLU A 29 1.74 16.55 27.76
C GLU A 29 0.91 16.35 29.03
N ASP A 30 0.20 17.39 29.50
CA ASP A 30 -0.71 17.31 30.65
C ASP A 30 -1.83 16.29 30.42
N TRP A 31 -2.32 16.22 29.17
CA TRP A 31 -3.36 15.26 28.79
C TRP A 31 -2.83 13.81 28.88
N GLN A 32 -1.63 13.55 28.31
CA GLN A 32 -1.01 12.22 28.37
C GLN A 32 -0.68 11.80 29.81
N GLU A 33 -0.20 12.73 30.63
CA GLU A 33 0.08 12.47 32.04
C GLU A 33 -1.21 12.13 32.80
N SER A 34 -2.28 12.88 32.57
CA SER A 34 -3.61 12.61 33.15
C SER A 34 -4.16 11.24 32.72
N GLU A 35 -4.02 10.86 31.45
CA GLU A 35 -4.43 9.53 30.95
C GLU A 35 -3.64 8.39 31.61
N ARG A 36 -2.32 8.58 31.82
CA ARG A 36 -1.49 7.56 32.51
C ARG A 36 -1.91 7.40 33.96
N ASN A 37 -2.26 8.48 34.62
CA ASN A 37 -2.61 8.52 36.05
C ASN A 37 -4.09 8.21 36.35
N LEU A 38 -4.92 7.98 35.33
CA LEU A 38 -6.32 7.56 35.52
C LEU A 38 -6.39 6.29 36.36
N PRO A 39 -7.20 6.28 37.46
CA PRO A 39 -7.43 5.08 38.24
C PRO A 39 -7.94 3.93 37.35
N LEU A 40 -7.62 2.69 37.74
CA LEU A 40 -7.93 1.51 36.94
C LEU A 40 -9.45 1.34 36.66
N TYR A 41 -10.29 1.79 37.59
CA TYR A 41 -11.75 1.74 37.44
C TYR A 41 -12.31 2.78 36.45
N CYS A 42 -11.51 3.78 36.08
CA CYS A 42 -11.85 4.77 35.03
C CYS A 42 -11.40 4.33 33.64
N LYS A 43 -10.67 3.20 33.51
CA LYS A 43 -10.20 2.69 32.21
C LYS A 43 -11.11 1.55 31.76
N PHE A 44 -11.53 1.59 30.49
CA PHE A 44 -12.30 0.50 29.90
C PHE A 44 -11.55 -0.82 30.00
N ASN A 45 -12.27 -1.88 30.42
CA ASN A 45 -11.80 -3.25 30.29
C ASN A 45 -12.52 -3.89 29.10
N ILE A 46 -11.76 -4.43 28.17
CA ILE A 46 -12.26 -5.04 26.95
C ILE A 46 -12.14 -6.55 27.13
N GLU A 47 -13.24 -7.24 27.00
CA GLU A 47 -13.29 -8.70 27.11
C GLU A 47 -13.54 -9.31 25.72
N VAL A 48 -12.73 -10.27 25.36
CA VAL A 48 -12.95 -11.13 24.19
C VAL A 48 -13.69 -12.36 24.69
N VAL A 49 -14.90 -12.55 24.20
CA VAL A 49 -15.76 -13.68 24.60
C VAL A 49 -15.98 -14.63 23.43
N ASP A 50 -16.16 -15.92 23.71
CA ASP A 50 -16.56 -16.90 22.71
C ASP A 50 -18.07 -16.81 22.40
N ASN A 51 -18.52 -17.62 21.44
CA ASN A 51 -19.95 -17.68 21.05
C ASN A 51 -20.90 -18.14 22.15
N LYS A 52 -20.38 -18.63 23.28
CA LYS A 52 -21.12 -19.08 24.46
C LYS A 52 -21.05 -18.05 25.59
N GLY A 53 -20.42 -16.89 25.36
CA GLY A 53 -20.25 -15.84 26.36
C GLY A 53 -19.12 -16.10 27.38
N LYS A 54 -18.27 -17.12 27.15
CA LYS A 54 -17.11 -17.39 28.01
C LYS A 54 -15.99 -16.43 27.65
N VAL A 55 -15.41 -15.74 28.62
CA VAL A 55 -14.28 -14.83 28.44
C VAL A 55 -13.05 -15.64 28.05
N LEU A 56 -12.49 -15.34 26.86
CA LEU A 56 -11.26 -15.94 26.33
C LEU A 56 -10.03 -15.14 26.72
N SER A 57 -10.17 -13.82 26.79
CA SER A 57 -9.13 -12.90 27.22
C SER A 57 -9.75 -11.58 27.63
N ALA A 58 -9.07 -10.85 28.51
CA ALA A 58 -9.46 -9.51 28.91
C ALA A 58 -8.23 -8.61 28.92
N GLY A 59 -8.39 -7.35 28.55
CA GLY A 59 -7.29 -6.39 28.51
C GLY A 59 -7.81 -4.97 28.30
N ARG A 60 -6.90 -4.02 28.26
CA ARG A 60 -7.22 -2.60 28.05
C ARG A 60 -6.68 -2.05 26.74
N ASP A 61 -5.80 -2.80 26.09
CA ASP A 61 -5.25 -2.49 24.78
C ASP A 61 -6.05 -3.25 23.71
N LEU A 62 -6.98 -2.54 23.08
CA LEU A 62 -7.78 -3.08 21.97
C LEU A 62 -6.92 -3.53 20.80
N ALA A 63 -5.80 -2.83 20.51
CA ALA A 63 -4.94 -3.17 19.40
C ALA A 63 -4.21 -4.48 19.64
N ALA A 64 -3.66 -4.67 20.86
CA ALA A 64 -3.03 -5.92 21.27
C ALA A 64 -4.01 -7.09 21.25
N LEU A 65 -5.23 -6.90 21.77
CA LEU A 65 -6.29 -7.92 21.73
C LEU A 65 -6.71 -8.26 20.29
N LYS A 66 -6.85 -7.25 19.42
CA LYS A 66 -7.14 -7.48 17.99
C LYS A 66 -6.03 -8.28 17.30
N ILE A 67 -4.77 -8.00 17.55
CA ILE A 67 -3.63 -8.74 16.99
C ILE A 67 -3.65 -10.20 17.50
N GLN A 68 -3.84 -10.38 18.80
CA GLN A 68 -3.86 -11.70 19.42
C GLN A 68 -4.98 -12.62 18.88
N PHE A 69 -6.14 -12.04 18.56
CA PHE A 69 -7.31 -12.81 18.11
C PHE A 69 -7.61 -12.65 16.61
N SER A 70 -6.83 -11.86 15.85
CA SER A 70 -7.03 -11.67 14.41
C SER A 70 -7.00 -12.97 13.61
N SER A 71 -6.12 -13.92 13.99
CA SER A 71 -6.06 -15.25 13.37
C SER A 71 -7.24 -16.15 13.74
N GLN A 72 -7.83 -15.97 14.92
CA GLN A 72 -9.01 -16.72 15.35
C GLN A 72 -10.32 -16.12 14.80
N GLN A 73 -10.40 -14.79 14.58
CA GLN A 73 -11.57 -14.17 13.95
C GLN A 73 -11.77 -14.62 12.50
N VAL A 74 -10.70 -14.88 11.77
CA VAL A 74 -10.78 -15.44 10.41
C VAL A 74 -11.40 -16.83 10.42
N ALA A 75 -11.19 -17.62 11.48
CA ALA A 75 -11.74 -18.97 11.60
C ALA A 75 -13.22 -19.02 12.05
N LEU A 76 -13.74 -17.99 12.73
CA LEU A 76 -15.08 -18.00 13.34
C LEU A 76 -16.20 -17.39 12.48
N ALA A 77 -15.85 -16.63 11.41
CA ALA A 77 -16.83 -15.92 10.56
C ALA A 77 -17.07 -16.57 9.19
N VAL A 78 -16.42 -17.69 8.91
CA VAL A 78 -16.55 -18.36 7.62
C VAL A 78 -17.74 -19.31 7.65
N LEU A 79 -18.80 -18.98 6.89
CA LEU A 79 -19.58 -20.02 6.23
C LEU A 79 -18.77 -20.42 5.01
N PRO A 80 -17.98 -21.48 5.04
CA PRO A 80 -17.32 -21.92 3.83
C PRO A 80 -18.40 -22.51 2.94
N SER A 81 -18.71 -21.84 1.85
CA SER A 81 -18.97 -22.59 0.67
C SER A 81 -17.63 -23.20 0.30
N ASN A 82 -17.32 -24.40 0.79
CA ASN A 82 -16.11 -25.15 0.41
C ASN A 82 -16.11 -25.52 -1.08
N GLN A 83 -17.08 -25.04 -1.83
CA GLN A 83 -17.23 -25.28 -3.24
C GLN A 83 -16.24 -24.39 -4.01
N LEU A 84 -15.31 -25.03 -4.67
CA LEU A 84 -14.41 -24.37 -5.63
C LEU A 84 -15.22 -23.93 -6.85
N LEU A 85 -15.27 -22.63 -7.07
CA LEU A 85 -15.91 -22.01 -8.22
C LEU A 85 -14.85 -21.77 -9.29
N THR A 86 -15.13 -22.20 -10.51
CA THR A 86 -14.26 -21.99 -11.67
C THR A 86 -14.80 -20.94 -12.62
N GLU A 87 -16.02 -20.48 -12.38
CA GLU A 87 -16.76 -19.45 -13.11
C GLU A 87 -17.39 -18.49 -12.12
N PHE A 88 -17.74 -17.31 -12.56
CA PHE A 88 -18.40 -16.32 -11.72
C PHE A 88 -19.84 -16.79 -11.41
N PRO A 89 -20.29 -16.81 -10.15
CA PRO A 89 -21.64 -17.25 -9.80
C PRO A 89 -22.70 -16.29 -10.35
N SER A 90 -23.94 -16.74 -10.46
CA SER A 90 -25.04 -15.95 -11.00
C SER A 90 -25.23 -14.62 -10.26
N GLU A 91 -25.16 -14.68 -8.91
CA GLU A 91 -25.29 -13.52 -8.04
C GLU A 91 -24.58 -13.81 -6.70
N ILE A 92 -24.04 -12.77 -6.11
CA ILE A 92 -23.41 -12.78 -4.78
C ILE A 92 -24.08 -11.72 -3.93
N ALA A 93 -24.68 -12.10 -2.80
CA ALA A 93 -25.15 -11.12 -1.83
C ALA A 93 -23.95 -10.38 -1.20
N PRO A 94 -23.78 -9.06 -1.42
CA PRO A 94 -22.58 -8.34 -0.96
C PRO A 94 -22.41 -8.36 0.55
N ILE A 95 -23.52 -8.34 1.28
CA ILE A 95 -23.56 -8.30 2.75
C ILE A 95 -24.59 -9.30 3.22
N ILE A 96 -24.26 -10.05 4.26
CA ILE A 96 -25.21 -10.86 5.00
C ILE A 96 -25.25 -10.40 6.46
N GLU A 97 -26.46 -10.35 7.01
CA GLU A 97 -26.65 -10.06 8.44
C GLU A 97 -27.00 -11.36 9.17
N LYS A 98 -26.31 -11.62 10.26
CA LYS A 98 -26.55 -12.75 11.16
C LYS A 98 -26.62 -12.27 12.57
N LYS A 99 -27.38 -12.98 13.40
CA LYS A 99 -27.34 -12.78 14.85
C LYS A 99 -26.32 -13.74 15.47
N VAL A 100 -25.25 -13.20 16.05
CA VAL A 100 -24.26 -13.93 16.81
C VAL A 100 -24.42 -13.54 18.27
N ALA A 101 -24.73 -14.50 19.13
CA ALA A 101 -25.03 -14.25 20.55
C ALA A 101 -26.13 -13.17 20.77
N GLY A 102 -27.15 -13.13 19.88
CA GLY A 102 -28.23 -12.15 19.95
C GLY A 102 -27.94 -10.76 19.33
N LEU A 103 -26.69 -10.48 18.99
CA LEU A 103 -26.29 -9.21 18.37
C LEU A 103 -26.27 -9.31 16.84
N PRO A 104 -26.80 -8.30 16.10
CA PRO A 104 -26.72 -8.28 14.66
C PRO A 104 -25.26 -8.09 14.23
N THR A 105 -24.76 -9.02 13.45
CA THR A 105 -23.39 -9.00 12.91
C THR A 105 -23.44 -9.00 11.39
N ARG A 106 -22.69 -8.08 10.76
CA ARG A 106 -22.54 -8.03 9.30
C ARG A 106 -21.31 -8.80 8.87
N SER A 107 -21.46 -9.51 7.76
CA SER A 107 -20.35 -10.16 7.08
C SER A 107 -20.42 -9.83 5.60
N TYR A 108 -19.25 -9.61 5.00
CA TYR A 108 -19.08 -9.08 3.65
C TYR A 108 -18.57 -10.17 2.72
N ALA A 109 -19.18 -10.29 1.55
CA ALA A 109 -18.82 -11.31 0.57
C ALA A 109 -17.42 -11.09 -0.01
N ALA A 110 -16.67 -12.18 -0.14
CA ALA A 110 -15.37 -12.21 -0.79
C ALA A 110 -15.23 -13.46 -1.66
N LEU A 111 -14.79 -13.28 -2.90
CA LEU A 111 -14.25 -14.35 -3.73
C LEU A 111 -12.78 -14.50 -3.38
N VAL A 112 -12.44 -15.55 -2.64
CA VAL A 112 -11.06 -15.81 -2.21
C VAL A 112 -10.37 -16.69 -3.24
N ALA A 113 -9.27 -16.20 -3.82
CA ALA A 113 -8.51 -16.92 -4.84
C ALA A 113 -7.89 -18.21 -4.28
N GLN A 114 -7.97 -19.29 -5.05
CA GLN A 114 -7.39 -20.61 -4.80
C GLN A 114 -6.56 -21.01 -6.04
N GLU A 115 -5.74 -22.09 -5.92
CA GLU A 115 -4.91 -22.56 -7.05
C GLU A 115 -5.70 -22.83 -8.34
N GLN A 116 -6.92 -23.36 -8.24
CA GLN A 116 -7.72 -23.80 -9.40
C GLN A 116 -9.00 -23.01 -9.62
N GLY A 117 -9.25 -21.96 -8.85
CA GLY A 117 -10.47 -21.16 -8.94
C GLY A 117 -10.60 -20.20 -7.78
N VAL A 118 -11.84 -20.01 -7.30
CA VAL A 118 -12.13 -19.16 -6.14
C VAL A 118 -13.12 -19.85 -5.21
N THR A 119 -13.15 -19.45 -3.94
CA THR A 119 -14.20 -19.85 -2.99
C THR A 119 -14.96 -18.61 -2.52
N LEU A 120 -16.29 -18.69 -2.42
CA LEU A 120 -17.08 -17.61 -1.84
C LEU A 120 -17.04 -17.71 -0.31
N GLN A 121 -16.59 -16.63 0.32
CA GLN A 121 -16.52 -16.51 1.77
C GLN A 121 -17.20 -15.22 2.24
N TYR A 122 -17.60 -15.17 3.49
CA TYR A 122 -18.14 -13.96 4.11
C TYR A 122 -17.25 -13.55 5.28
N LEU A 123 -16.56 -12.43 5.12
CA LEU A 123 -15.55 -11.94 6.06
C LEU A 123 -16.12 -10.86 6.99
N PRO A 124 -15.61 -10.72 8.22
CA PRO A 124 -16.10 -9.72 9.17
C PRO A 124 -15.65 -8.30 8.86
N SER A 125 -14.52 -8.13 8.12
CA SER A 125 -13.97 -6.83 7.73
C SER A 125 -14.36 -6.51 6.29
N GLU A 126 -15.03 -5.38 6.10
CA GLU A 126 -15.44 -4.91 4.78
C GLU A 126 -14.23 -4.66 3.86
N SER A 127 -13.20 -3.97 4.37
CA SER A 127 -12.01 -3.66 3.58
C SER A 127 -11.25 -4.92 3.14
N LEU A 128 -11.12 -5.91 4.04
CA LEU A 128 -10.51 -7.20 3.70
C LEU A 128 -11.35 -7.96 2.68
N ALA A 129 -12.67 -7.98 2.87
CA ALA A 129 -13.60 -8.65 1.95
C ALA A 129 -13.52 -8.04 0.55
N GLN A 130 -13.50 -6.72 0.45
CA GLN A 130 -13.36 -6.01 -0.84
C GLN A 130 -12.04 -6.35 -1.55
N GLN A 131 -10.92 -6.37 -0.82
CA GLN A 131 -9.61 -6.72 -1.37
C GLN A 131 -9.59 -8.17 -1.89
N GLU A 132 -10.06 -9.12 -1.09
CA GLU A 132 -10.10 -10.53 -1.49
C GLU A 132 -11.10 -10.76 -2.63
N HIS A 133 -12.25 -10.08 -2.62
CA HIS A 133 -13.23 -10.14 -3.70
C HIS A 133 -12.66 -9.64 -5.04
N GLN A 134 -11.92 -8.52 -5.03
CA GLN A 134 -11.23 -8.01 -6.22
C GLN A 134 -10.18 -9.00 -6.73
N ARG A 135 -9.39 -9.61 -5.85
CA ARG A 135 -8.38 -10.63 -6.21
C ARG A 135 -9.04 -11.88 -6.84
N GLY A 136 -10.11 -12.36 -6.23
CA GLY A 136 -10.85 -13.52 -6.74
C GLY A 136 -11.54 -13.24 -8.07
N THR A 137 -12.19 -12.09 -8.22
CA THR A 137 -12.78 -11.66 -9.49
C THR A 137 -11.73 -11.58 -10.60
N MET A 138 -10.56 -11.03 -10.27
CA MET A 138 -9.42 -10.97 -11.19
C MET A 138 -8.94 -12.36 -11.61
N ALA A 139 -8.87 -13.31 -10.69
CA ALA A 139 -8.49 -14.69 -11.00
C ALA A 139 -9.49 -15.35 -11.96
N LEU A 140 -10.79 -15.10 -11.79
CA LEU A 140 -11.82 -15.60 -12.72
C LEU A 140 -11.73 -14.96 -14.11
N TRP A 141 -11.45 -13.64 -14.21
CA TRP A 141 -11.20 -13.00 -15.51
C TRP A 141 -9.97 -13.58 -16.19
N GLN A 142 -8.88 -13.82 -15.47
CA GLN A 142 -7.68 -14.45 -16.03
C GLN A 142 -7.96 -15.86 -16.52
N LYS A 143 -8.80 -16.60 -15.83
CA LYS A 143 -9.24 -17.94 -16.26
C LYS A 143 -10.09 -17.88 -17.52
N ALA A 144 -11.05 -16.96 -17.58
CA ALA A 144 -11.90 -16.72 -18.75
C ALA A 144 -11.10 -16.25 -19.98
N CYS A 145 -9.98 -15.51 -19.74
CA CYS A 145 -9.07 -15.01 -20.77
C CYS A 145 -7.78 -15.83 -20.86
N SER A 146 -7.85 -17.14 -20.66
CA SER A 146 -6.63 -18.01 -20.61
C SER A 146 -5.77 -17.98 -21.88
N SER A 147 -6.37 -17.74 -23.05
CA SER A 147 -5.66 -17.54 -24.33
C SER A 147 -4.83 -16.25 -24.31
N GLU A 148 -5.42 -15.15 -23.87
CA GLU A 148 -4.76 -13.85 -23.76
C GLU A 148 -3.66 -13.89 -22.71
N VAL A 149 -3.89 -14.56 -21.57
CA VAL A 149 -2.85 -14.78 -20.54
C VAL A 149 -1.64 -15.51 -21.12
N LYS A 150 -1.84 -16.58 -21.93
CA LYS A 150 -0.75 -17.28 -22.61
C LYS A 150 0.00 -16.37 -23.60
N LEU A 151 -0.71 -15.51 -24.33
CA LEU A 151 -0.08 -14.56 -25.25
C LEU A 151 0.70 -13.48 -24.49
N LEU A 152 0.15 -12.91 -23.41
CA LEU A 152 0.84 -11.94 -22.56
C LEU A 152 2.17 -12.49 -22.00
N LYS A 153 2.21 -13.76 -21.60
CA LYS A 153 3.45 -14.39 -21.15
C LYS A 153 4.47 -14.52 -22.29
N LYS A 154 4.02 -14.80 -23.52
CA LYS A 154 4.90 -14.97 -24.68
C LYS A 154 5.52 -13.66 -25.19
N ILE A 155 4.93 -12.50 -24.95
CA ILE A 155 5.49 -11.22 -25.40
C ILE A 155 6.70 -10.77 -24.57
N ILE A 156 6.98 -11.37 -23.41
CA ILE A 156 8.16 -11.07 -22.61
C ILE A 156 9.42 -11.46 -23.41
N THR A 157 10.23 -10.45 -23.72
CA THR A 157 11.45 -10.65 -24.48
C THR A 157 12.55 -11.32 -23.64
N PRO A 158 13.47 -12.09 -24.24
CA PRO A 158 14.63 -12.62 -23.53
C PRO A 158 15.47 -11.53 -22.87
N ALA A 159 15.61 -10.38 -23.51
CA ALA A 159 16.36 -9.23 -22.97
C ALA A 159 15.75 -8.72 -21.66
N LEU A 160 14.43 -8.55 -21.60
CA LEU A 160 13.76 -8.15 -20.37
C LEU A 160 13.88 -9.20 -19.28
N ALA A 161 13.78 -10.49 -19.61
CA ALA A 161 13.97 -11.57 -18.65
C ALA A 161 15.38 -11.56 -18.04
N VAL A 162 16.41 -11.26 -18.84
CA VAL A 162 17.79 -11.08 -18.37
C VAL A 162 17.92 -9.84 -17.48
N ASP A 163 17.31 -8.72 -17.85
CA ASP A 163 17.34 -7.50 -17.05
C ASP A 163 16.61 -7.66 -15.70
N PHE A 164 15.60 -8.51 -15.65
CA PHE A 164 14.85 -8.83 -14.41
C PHE A 164 15.53 -9.91 -13.56
N ALA A 165 16.39 -10.74 -14.12
CA ALA A 165 16.99 -11.89 -13.42
C ALA A 165 17.65 -11.59 -12.06
N PRO A 166 18.28 -10.40 -11.82
CA PRO A 166 18.79 -10.05 -10.50
C PRO A 166 17.71 -9.86 -9.43
N TYR A 167 16.45 -9.68 -9.81
CA TYR A 167 15.34 -9.34 -8.94
C TYR A 167 14.31 -10.46 -8.79
N GLY A 168 14.30 -11.42 -9.70
CA GLY A 168 13.37 -12.52 -9.66
C GLY A 168 13.43 -13.44 -10.87
N THR A 169 12.58 -14.46 -10.86
CA THR A 169 12.48 -15.45 -11.94
C THR A 169 11.61 -14.94 -13.09
N LYS A 170 11.80 -15.53 -14.27
CA LYS A 170 10.93 -15.26 -15.43
C LYS A 170 9.45 -15.55 -15.11
N ALA A 171 9.16 -16.61 -14.35
CA ALA A 171 7.79 -16.94 -13.94
C ALA A 171 7.15 -15.86 -13.05
N GLN A 172 7.93 -15.25 -12.16
CA GLN A 172 7.46 -14.11 -11.35
C GLN A 172 7.19 -12.88 -12.22
N LEU A 173 8.04 -12.59 -13.19
CA LEU A 173 7.82 -11.49 -14.14
C LEU A 173 6.55 -11.72 -14.97
N GLU A 174 6.35 -12.95 -15.48
CA GLU A 174 5.15 -13.35 -16.22
C GLU A 174 3.89 -13.16 -15.38
N TYR A 175 3.92 -13.61 -14.14
CA TYR A 175 2.81 -13.43 -13.20
C TYR A 175 2.50 -11.95 -12.95
N GLN A 176 3.51 -11.16 -12.60
CA GLN A 176 3.35 -9.73 -12.33
C GLN A 176 2.85 -8.96 -13.55
N LEU A 177 3.35 -9.28 -14.76
CA LEU A 177 2.89 -8.64 -15.99
C LEU A 177 1.40 -8.91 -16.23
N VAL A 178 0.97 -10.15 -16.09
CA VAL A 178 -0.44 -10.53 -16.24
C VAL A 178 -1.29 -9.78 -15.23
N GLN A 179 -0.92 -9.78 -13.95
CA GLN A 179 -1.65 -9.05 -12.91
C GLN A 179 -1.75 -7.55 -13.24
N ALA A 180 -0.65 -6.94 -13.62
CA ALA A 180 -0.59 -5.53 -13.95
C ALA A 180 -1.48 -5.15 -15.13
N VAL A 181 -1.46 -5.95 -16.20
CA VAL A 181 -2.29 -5.72 -17.40
C VAL A 181 -3.76 -5.86 -17.07
N PHE A 182 -4.14 -6.91 -16.34
CA PHE A 182 -5.53 -7.12 -15.96
C PHE A 182 -6.03 -6.02 -15.01
N ASN A 183 -5.22 -5.60 -14.04
CA ASN A 183 -5.56 -4.48 -13.16
C ASN A 183 -5.76 -3.17 -13.93
N ARG A 184 -4.96 -2.89 -14.96
CA ARG A 184 -5.13 -1.69 -15.80
C ARG A 184 -6.37 -1.75 -16.67
N VAL A 185 -6.68 -2.91 -17.22
CA VAL A 185 -7.81 -3.09 -18.13
C VAL A 185 -9.14 -3.16 -17.37
N PHE A 186 -9.23 -3.98 -16.33
CA PHE A 186 -10.47 -4.20 -15.59
C PHE A 186 -10.66 -3.26 -14.41
N GLY A 187 -9.56 -2.75 -13.83
CA GLY A 187 -9.59 -1.92 -12.64
C GLY A 187 -9.88 -2.72 -11.37
N LEU A 188 -10.17 -2.00 -10.29
CA LEU A 188 -10.50 -2.55 -8.99
C LEU A 188 -12.02 -2.52 -8.73
N SER A 189 -12.82 -2.89 -9.73
CA SER A 189 -14.28 -2.90 -9.63
C SER A 189 -14.76 -4.00 -8.70
N LEU A 190 -15.74 -3.69 -7.86
CA LEU A 190 -16.47 -4.66 -7.05
C LEU A 190 -17.68 -5.11 -7.85
N ILE A 191 -17.74 -6.39 -8.21
CA ILE A 191 -18.75 -6.99 -9.08
C ILE A 191 -19.41 -8.13 -8.32
N TYR A 192 -20.73 -8.12 -8.29
CA TYR A 192 -21.50 -9.09 -7.52
C TYR A 192 -22.49 -9.90 -8.38
N THR A 193 -22.57 -9.62 -9.69
CA THR A 193 -23.49 -10.32 -10.60
C THR A 193 -22.79 -10.85 -11.84
N LEU A 194 -23.24 -12.00 -12.35
CA LEU A 194 -22.71 -12.60 -13.59
C LEU A 194 -22.92 -11.71 -14.83
N PRO A 195 -24.06 -11.01 -15.01
CA PRO A 195 -24.21 -10.07 -16.12
C PRO A 195 -23.16 -8.97 -16.14
N GLU A 196 -22.88 -8.32 -15.00
CA GLU A 196 -21.83 -7.29 -14.88
C GLU A 196 -20.44 -7.85 -15.20
N PHE A 197 -20.12 -9.05 -14.68
CA PHE A 197 -18.88 -9.74 -14.97
C PHE A 197 -18.68 -9.98 -16.48
N ASN A 198 -19.70 -10.51 -17.15
CA ASN A 198 -19.66 -10.81 -18.57
C ASN A 198 -19.64 -9.55 -19.44
N GLU A 199 -20.38 -8.52 -19.08
CA GLU A 199 -20.37 -7.24 -19.78
C GLU A 199 -18.97 -6.62 -19.79
N LEU A 200 -18.33 -6.51 -18.63
CA LEU A 200 -16.97 -5.99 -18.53
C LEU A 200 -15.97 -6.87 -19.27
N LEU A 201 -16.13 -8.20 -19.20
CA LEU A 201 -15.29 -9.13 -19.94
C LEU A 201 -15.41 -8.88 -21.45
N GLN A 202 -16.61 -8.78 -21.97
CA GLN A 202 -16.88 -8.57 -23.40
C GLN A 202 -16.33 -7.22 -23.88
N GLN A 203 -16.53 -6.16 -23.11
CA GLN A 203 -16.06 -4.80 -23.46
C GLN A 203 -14.54 -4.67 -23.45
N LYS A 204 -13.87 -5.33 -22.50
CA LYS A 204 -12.46 -5.03 -22.20
C LYS A 204 -11.47 -6.11 -22.65
N ARG A 205 -11.91 -7.31 -22.95
CA ARG A 205 -11.05 -8.44 -23.34
C ARG A 205 -10.12 -8.10 -24.51
N SER A 206 -10.62 -7.40 -25.54
CA SER A 206 -9.85 -7.02 -26.73
C SER A 206 -8.69 -6.04 -26.41
N LEU A 207 -8.76 -5.32 -25.29
CA LEU A 207 -7.74 -4.35 -24.88
C LEU A 207 -6.51 -5.01 -24.22
N LEU A 208 -6.61 -6.26 -23.77
CA LEU A 208 -5.58 -6.92 -22.98
C LEU A 208 -4.21 -6.98 -23.69
N LEU A 209 -4.19 -7.35 -24.97
CA LEU A 209 -2.92 -7.48 -25.70
C LEU A 209 -2.29 -6.13 -26.02
N LEU A 210 -3.11 -5.13 -26.37
CA LEU A 210 -2.62 -3.77 -26.61
C LEU A 210 -2.02 -3.17 -25.33
N GLU A 211 -2.74 -3.29 -24.22
CA GLU A 211 -2.26 -2.82 -22.92
C GLU A 211 -1.01 -3.59 -22.47
N GLY A 212 -0.98 -4.90 -22.73
CA GLY A 212 0.19 -5.73 -22.47
C GLY A 212 1.45 -5.25 -23.19
N GLN A 213 1.33 -4.86 -24.45
CA GLN A 213 2.45 -4.29 -25.22
C GLN A 213 2.91 -2.93 -24.68
N GLN A 214 1.98 -2.06 -24.27
CA GLN A 214 2.31 -0.77 -23.67
C GLN A 214 3.03 -0.93 -22.34
N VAL A 215 2.51 -1.80 -21.46
CA VAL A 215 3.13 -2.13 -20.17
C VAL A 215 4.52 -2.72 -20.39
N LEU A 216 4.66 -3.67 -21.32
CA LEU A 216 5.93 -4.31 -21.61
C LEU A 216 7.00 -3.32 -22.09
N LYS A 217 6.62 -2.39 -22.98
CA LYS A 217 7.51 -1.34 -23.46
C LYS A 217 8.05 -0.50 -22.30
N LEU A 218 7.15 0.02 -21.46
CA LEU A 218 7.52 0.84 -20.32
C LEU A 218 8.40 0.08 -19.31
N VAL A 219 8.03 -1.16 -19.00
CA VAL A 219 8.79 -2.03 -18.10
C VAL A 219 10.19 -2.31 -18.64
N SER A 220 10.32 -2.54 -19.95
CA SER A 220 11.61 -2.74 -20.59
C SER A 220 12.51 -1.50 -20.48
N GLU A 221 11.96 -0.31 -20.66
CA GLU A 221 12.68 0.95 -20.47
C GLU A 221 13.14 1.13 -19.02
N ILE A 222 12.28 0.80 -18.05
CA ILE A 222 12.59 0.89 -16.62
C ILE A 222 13.71 -0.07 -16.23
N PHE A 223 13.63 -1.35 -16.57
CA PHE A 223 14.67 -2.32 -16.19
C PHE A 223 16.00 -2.07 -16.94
N LYS A 224 15.95 -1.58 -18.16
CA LYS A 224 17.14 -1.12 -18.86
C LYS A 224 17.81 0.05 -18.11
N ALA A 225 17.05 1.04 -17.69
CA ALA A 225 17.57 2.15 -16.89
C ALA A 225 18.12 1.69 -15.53
N TRP A 226 17.47 0.73 -14.90
CA TRP A 226 17.93 0.11 -13.64
C TRP A 226 19.28 -0.59 -13.81
N ARG A 227 19.42 -1.36 -14.89
CA ARG A 227 20.70 -2.01 -15.21
C ARG A 227 21.82 -0.98 -15.37
N GLU A 228 21.57 0.16 -16.05
CA GLU A 228 22.57 1.21 -16.19
C GLU A 228 22.96 1.85 -14.86
N VAL A 229 22.00 2.11 -13.95
CA VAL A 229 22.29 2.59 -12.59
C VAL A 229 23.18 1.61 -11.84
N ASN A 230 22.84 0.32 -11.84
CA ASN A 230 23.62 -0.72 -11.16
C ASN A 230 25.03 -0.86 -11.74
N LYS A 231 25.18 -0.74 -13.07
CA LYS A 231 26.49 -0.74 -13.75
C LYS A 231 27.34 0.46 -13.27
N GLN A 232 26.78 1.66 -13.22
CA GLN A 232 27.47 2.83 -12.73
C GLN A 232 27.87 2.70 -11.26
N LEU A 233 26.98 2.17 -10.39
CA LEU A 233 27.27 1.91 -8.98
C LEU A 233 28.48 1.02 -8.79
N GLY A 234 28.70 0.05 -9.65
CA GLY A 234 29.87 -0.84 -9.61
C GLY A 234 31.23 -0.13 -9.72
N ASN A 235 31.27 1.12 -10.20
CA ASN A 235 32.48 1.91 -10.31
C ASN A 235 32.87 2.60 -8.97
N PHE A 236 31.95 2.69 -8.00
CA PHE A 236 32.17 3.38 -6.73
C PHE A 236 32.59 2.43 -5.60
N LYS A 237 33.88 2.06 -5.59
CA LYS A 237 34.44 1.14 -4.58
C LYS A 237 35.17 1.84 -3.44
N GLN A 238 35.43 3.14 -3.57
CA GLN A 238 36.19 3.90 -2.56
C GLN A 238 35.31 4.26 -1.36
N SER A 239 35.87 4.16 -0.17
CA SER A 239 35.16 4.42 1.09
C SER A 239 34.61 5.84 1.23
N ILE A 240 35.23 6.81 0.55
CA ILE A 240 34.76 8.22 0.56
C ILE A 240 33.32 8.37 0.04
N PHE A 241 32.86 7.48 -0.85
CA PHE A 241 31.51 7.51 -1.41
C PHE A 241 30.50 6.70 -0.61
N ALA A 242 30.92 6.01 0.45
CA ALA A 242 30.11 5.00 1.14
C ALA A 242 28.72 5.52 1.57
N GLN A 243 28.65 6.75 2.11
CA GLN A 243 27.38 7.34 2.56
C GLN A 243 26.43 7.61 1.39
N SER A 244 26.92 8.22 0.31
CA SER A 244 26.11 8.51 -0.89
C SER A 244 25.64 7.23 -1.57
N ILE A 245 26.51 6.23 -1.67
CA ILE A 245 26.17 4.94 -2.26
C ILE A 245 25.17 4.17 -1.39
N ALA A 246 25.29 4.23 -0.07
CA ALA A 246 24.30 3.65 0.84
C ALA A 246 22.91 4.27 0.65
N ASP A 247 22.81 5.60 0.52
CA ASP A 247 21.55 6.29 0.26
C ASP A 247 20.95 5.90 -1.11
N ILE A 248 21.77 5.82 -2.16
CA ILE A 248 21.32 5.39 -3.49
C ILE A 248 20.83 3.93 -3.46
N ASN A 249 21.55 3.03 -2.80
CA ASN A 249 21.13 1.64 -2.65
C ASN A 249 19.82 1.52 -1.87
N GLN A 250 19.65 2.31 -0.80
CA GLN A 250 18.40 2.36 -0.06
C GLN A 250 17.25 2.84 -0.95
N GLN A 251 17.44 3.88 -1.75
CA GLN A 251 16.44 4.37 -2.70
C GLN A 251 16.05 3.29 -3.74
N LEU A 252 17.03 2.55 -4.26
CA LEU A 252 16.77 1.45 -5.20
C LEU A 252 15.99 0.30 -4.56
N ILE A 253 16.30 -0.06 -3.30
CA ILE A 253 15.54 -1.06 -2.54
C ILE A 253 14.09 -0.61 -2.37
N GLU A 254 13.86 0.66 -2.05
CA GLU A 254 12.52 1.23 -1.85
C GLU A 254 11.69 1.31 -3.15
N PHE A 255 12.33 1.25 -4.30
CA PHE A 255 11.63 1.08 -5.58
C PHE A 255 11.12 -0.35 -5.81
N LYS A 256 11.50 -1.30 -4.96
CA LYS A 256 11.02 -2.69 -4.95
C LYS A 256 11.06 -3.38 -6.32
N PRO A 257 12.24 -3.51 -6.94
CA PRO A 257 12.34 -4.01 -8.31
C PRO A 257 11.78 -5.43 -8.49
N SER A 258 11.82 -6.27 -7.45
CA SER A 258 11.27 -7.63 -7.49
C SER A 258 9.74 -7.68 -7.45
N GLN A 259 9.08 -6.63 -6.98
CA GLN A 259 7.62 -6.52 -6.83
C GLN A 259 7.04 -5.33 -7.61
N PHE A 260 7.85 -4.74 -8.47
CA PHE A 260 7.60 -3.49 -9.16
C PHE A 260 6.21 -3.41 -9.81
N LEU A 261 5.84 -4.42 -10.59
CA LEU A 261 4.55 -4.44 -11.29
C LEU A 261 3.36 -4.79 -10.40
N ALA A 262 3.60 -5.48 -9.29
CA ALA A 262 2.53 -5.94 -8.39
C ALA A 262 2.11 -4.86 -7.39
N GLU A 263 3.07 -4.06 -6.89
CA GLU A 263 2.83 -3.13 -5.78
C GLU A 263 2.74 -1.66 -6.22
N LEU A 264 3.22 -1.34 -7.43
CA LEU A 264 3.25 0.04 -7.89
C LEU A 264 1.91 0.46 -8.50
N GLU A 265 1.39 1.60 -8.06
CA GLU A 265 0.24 2.22 -8.72
C GLU A 265 0.54 2.52 -10.19
N PRO A 266 -0.34 2.15 -11.13
CA PRO A 266 -0.11 2.35 -12.57
C PRO A 266 0.23 3.79 -12.96
N LYS A 267 -0.34 4.79 -12.26
CA LYS A 267 -0.04 6.22 -12.47
C LYS A 267 1.43 6.58 -12.22
N ARG A 268 2.14 5.80 -11.39
CA ARG A 268 3.53 6.05 -11.01
C ARG A 268 4.55 5.44 -11.98
N TRP A 269 4.17 4.45 -12.77
CA TRP A 269 5.10 3.77 -13.67
C TRP A 269 5.80 4.71 -14.66
N HIS A 270 5.09 5.72 -15.15
CA HIS A 270 5.65 6.71 -16.09
C HIS A 270 6.70 7.62 -15.46
N GLU A 271 6.75 7.73 -14.12
CA GLU A 271 7.73 8.54 -13.41
C GLU A 271 9.07 7.81 -13.18
N TYR A 272 9.06 6.46 -13.18
CA TYR A 272 10.26 5.68 -12.88
C TYR A 272 11.44 5.90 -13.82
N PRO A 273 11.28 5.98 -15.15
CA PRO A 273 12.40 6.29 -16.04
C PRO A 273 13.07 7.61 -15.65
N ARG A 274 12.31 8.60 -15.20
CA ARG A 274 12.82 9.90 -14.77
C ARG A 274 13.58 9.79 -13.44
N TYR A 275 13.07 9.06 -12.48
CA TYR A 275 13.76 8.81 -11.20
C TYR A 275 15.08 8.04 -11.40
N LEU A 276 15.08 7.02 -12.23
CA LEU A 276 16.29 6.26 -12.56
C LEU A 276 17.30 7.10 -13.36
N LYS A 277 16.82 7.96 -14.27
CA LYS A 277 17.70 8.92 -14.96
C LYS A 277 18.29 9.93 -13.99
N ALA A 278 17.54 10.38 -13.00
CA ALA A 278 18.06 11.28 -11.96
C ALA A 278 19.18 10.63 -11.14
N LEU A 279 19.06 9.33 -10.83
CA LEU A 279 20.13 8.57 -10.18
C LEU A 279 21.37 8.46 -11.05
N GLN A 280 21.25 8.26 -12.36
CA GLN A 280 22.38 8.26 -13.29
C GLN A 280 23.10 9.61 -13.27
N VAL A 281 22.34 10.72 -13.36
CA VAL A 281 22.89 12.10 -13.30
C VAL A 281 23.59 12.35 -11.96
N ARG A 282 23.01 11.87 -10.84
CA ARG A 282 23.62 11.96 -9.51
C ARG A 282 24.96 11.22 -9.46
N LEU A 283 25.00 9.98 -9.94
CA LEU A 283 26.22 9.16 -9.99
C LEU A 283 27.31 9.79 -10.87
N GLU A 284 26.96 10.34 -12.04
CA GLU A 284 27.89 11.04 -12.91
C GLU A 284 28.54 12.25 -12.22
N ARG A 285 27.82 12.92 -11.33
CA ARG A 285 28.28 14.14 -10.64
C ARG A 285 28.92 13.90 -9.30
N LEU A 286 28.68 12.75 -8.69
CA LEU A 286 29.09 12.44 -7.34
C LEU A 286 30.59 12.68 -7.11
N PRO A 287 31.53 12.33 -7.99
CA PRO A 287 32.95 12.56 -7.76
C PRO A 287 33.30 14.04 -7.59
N ASN A 288 32.58 14.95 -8.26
CA ASN A 288 32.86 16.38 -8.24
C ASN A 288 32.02 17.16 -7.21
N ASN A 289 31.02 16.52 -6.60
CA ASN A 289 30.06 17.19 -5.70
C ASN A 289 29.83 16.43 -4.39
N LEU A 290 30.80 15.65 -3.95
CA LEU A 290 30.65 14.73 -2.81
C LEU A 290 30.17 15.44 -1.53
N ASN A 291 30.77 16.55 -1.14
CA ASN A 291 30.39 17.28 0.09
C ASN A 291 28.92 17.74 0.07
N ARG A 292 28.47 18.26 -1.07
CA ARG A 292 27.08 18.67 -1.27
C ARG A 292 26.12 17.47 -1.23
N ASP A 293 26.51 16.36 -1.86
CA ASP A 293 25.74 15.13 -1.88
C ASP A 293 25.55 14.56 -0.48
N VAL A 294 26.61 14.49 0.33
CA VAL A 294 26.59 14.00 1.73
C VAL A 294 25.66 14.85 2.61
N LEU A 295 25.71 16.18 2.49
CA LEU A 295 24.79 17.07 3.21
C LEU A 295 23.32 16.84 2.81
N ALA A 296 23.06 16.71 1.54
CA ALA A 296 21.72 16.44 1.02
C ALA A 296 21.22 15.03 1.43
N CYS A 297 22.10 14.02 1.47
CA CYS A 297 21.78 12.70 2.01
C CYS A 297 21.26 12.77 3.44
N ALA A 298 21.93 13.52 4.31
CA ALA A 298 21.54 13.63 5.72
C ALA A 298 20.12 14.23 5.87
N GLU A 299 19.78 15.22 5.06
CA GLU A 299 18.45 15.82 5.04
C GLU A 299 17.36 14.82 4.57
N ILE A 300 17.63 14.11 3.48
CA ILE A 300 16.69 13.10 2.94
C ILE A 300 16.51 11.95 3.93
N GLN A 301 17.59 11.43 4.52
CA GLN A 301 17.53 10.33 5.48
C GLN A 301 16.68 10.67 6.69
N LYS A 302 16.84 11.90 7.24
CA LYS A 302 16.01 12.37 8.35
C LYS A 302 14.51 12.32 8.00
N ARG A 303 14.13 12.84 6.84
CA ARG A 303 12.73 12.85 6.38
C ARG A 303 12.21 11.44 6.12
N TRP A 304 13.04 10.60 5.53
CA TRP A 304 12.71 9.21 5.29
C TRP A 304 12.44 8.45 6.58
N GLN A 305 13.32 8.55 7.58
CA GLN A 305 13.15 7.91 8.89
C GLN A 305 11.87 8.39 9.58
N GLN A 306 11.59 9.69 9.58
CA GLN A 306 10.33 10.24 10.10
C GLN A 306 9.11 9.65 9.39
N SER A 307 9.17 9.53 8.06
CA SER A 307 8.10 8.94 7.25
C SER A 307 7.87 7.47 7.60
N GLN A 308 8.93 6.67 7.77
CA GLN A 308 8.82 5.26 8.15
C GLN A 308 8.23 5.10 9.57
N GLN A 309 8.66 5.92 10.53
CA GLN A 309 8.09 5.88 11.87
C GLN A 309 6.60 6.22 11.87
N LYS A 310 6.21 7.26 11.10
CA LYS A 310 4.80 7.64 10.96
C LYS A 310 3.98 6.57 10.25
N ARG A 311 4.57 5.81 9.31
CA ARG A 311 3.92 4.68 8.64
C ARG A 311 3.55 3.58 9.63
N ILE A 312 4.43 3.26 10.57
CA ILE A 312 4.17 2.29 11.64
C ILE A 312 3.01 2.77 12.52
N ASP A 313 3.00 4.05 12.92
CA ASP A 313 1.93 4.64 13.70
C ASP A 313 0.58 4.60 12.96
N TYR A 314 0.55 4.98 11.68
CA TYR A 314 -0.66 4.94 10.86
C TYR A 314 -1.22 3.53 10.71
N GLN A 315 -0.34 2.53 10.52
CA GLN A 315 -0.74 1.12 10.45
C GLN A 315 -1.34 0.64 11.77
N ALA A 316 -0.71 0.95 12.91
CA ALA A 316 -1.19 0.58 14.23
C ALA A 316 -2.57 1.20 14.54
N ARG A 317 -2.80 2.42 14.05
CA ARG A 317 -4.06 3.18 14.27
C ARG A 317 -5.09 2.99 13.16
N SER A 318 -4.81 2.18 12.15
CA SER A 318 -5.66 1.97 10.96
C SER A 318 -6.03 3.28 10.23
N ILE A 319 -5.09 4.23 10.18
CA ILE A 319 -5.26 5.51 9.47
C ILE A 319 -5.00 5.30 7.98
N ASN A 320 -5.68 6.10 7.14
CA ASN A 320 -5.48 6.08 5.69
C ASN A 320 -4.03 6.41 5.32
N MET A 321 -3.36 5.49 4.62
CA MET A 321 -1.96 5.59 4.22
C MET A 321 -1.71 6.51 3.03
N GLN A 322 -2.74 6.84 2.24
CA GLN A 322 -2.57 7.56 0.97
C GLN A 322 -1.83 8.91 1.10
N PRO A 323 -2.10 9.76 2.11
CA PRO A 323 -1.36 11.02 2.27
C PRO A 323 0.14 10.80 2.52
N LEU A 324 0.49 9.74 3.27
CA LEU A 324 1.88 9.38 3.54
C LEU A 324 2.58 8.77 2.31
N ASP A 325 1.86 8.00 1.51
CA ASP A 325 2.34 7.48 0.24
C ASP A 325 2.58 8.61 -0.77
N ASP A 326 1.69 9.60 -0.84
CA ASP A 326 1.90 10.78 -1.68
C ASP A 326 3.10 11.61 -1.22
N TYR A 327 3.30 11.78 0.11
CA TYR A 327 4.48 12.44 0.66
C TYR A 327 5.78 11.71 0.29
N ARG A 328 5.79 10.37 0.32
CA ARG A 328 6.94 9.58 -0.13
C ARG A 328 7.35 9.91 -1.56
N TRP A 329 6.40 10.05 -2.49
CA TRP A 329 6.70 10.40 -3.87
C TRP A 329 7.20 11.84 -4.03
N LEU A 330 6.77 12.75 -3.16
CA LEU A 330 7.36 14.10 -3.11
C LEU A 330 8.81 14.09 -2.64
N LEU A 331 9.23 13.14 -1.83
CA LEU A 331 10.65 12.96 -1.50
C LEU A 331 11.47 12.56 -2.73
N GLU A 332 10.94 11.77 -3.66
CA GLU A 332 11.62 11.47 -4.92
C GLU A 332 11.78 12.73 -5.81
N GLU A 333 10.75 13.58 -5.88
CA GLU A 333 10.87 14.89 -6.54
C GLU A 333 11.92 15.78 -5.86
N TYR A 334 11.95 15.76 -4.53
CA TYR A 334 12.94 16.53 -3.78
C TYR A 334 14.36 16.02 -4.01
N ARG A 335 14.56 14.70 -4.14
CA ARG A 335 15.85 14.12 -4.56
C ARG A 335 16.30 14.66 -5.92
N ILE A 336 15.42 14.76 -6.91
CA ILE A 336 15.75 15.36 -8.21
C ILE A 336 16.24 16.80 -8.04
N SER A 337 15.56 17.61 -7.23
CA SER A 337 15.93 19.00 -6.99
C SER A 337 17.28 19.18 -6.30
N LEU A 338 17.66 18.25 -5.42
CA LEU A 338 18.91 18.30 -4.67
C LEU A 338 20.11 17.78 -5.47
N PHE A 339 19.95 16.65 -6.16
CA PHE A 339 21.07 15.90 -6.73
C PHE A 339 21.20 16.01 -8.24
N SER A 340 20.12 16.33 -8.96
CA SER A 340 20.07 16.05 -10.41
C SER A 340 19.77 17.27 -11.28
N GLN A 341 19.91 18.50 -10.75
CA GLN A 341 19.73 19.71 -11.58
C GLN A 341 20.68 19.68 -12.81
N PRO A 342 20.26 20.15 -14.00
CA PRO A 342 19.05 20.96 -14.24
C PRO A 342 17.78 20.15 -14.54
N MET A 343 17.71 18.86 -14.18
CA MET A 343 16.48 18.11 -14.37
C MET A 343 15.32 18.77 -13.63
N LYS A 344 14.20 18.94 -14.32
CA LYS A 344 12.99 19.53 -13.75
C LYS A 344 12.22 18.50 -12.93
N THR A 345 11.68 18.94 -11.80
CA THR A 345 10.73 18.17 -10.99
C THR A 345 9.34 18.21 -11.64
N ALA A 346 8.54 17.15 -11.46
CA ALA A 346 7.16 17.10 -11.99
C ALA A 346 6.25 18.13 -11.32
N VAL A 347 6.56 18.46 -10.05
CA VAL A 347 5.86 19.47 -9.27
C VAL A 347 6.88 20.40 -8.60
N PRO A 348 6.54 21.68 -8.36
CA PRO A 348 7.39 22.55 -7.56
C PRO A 348 7.62 21.94 -6.19
N ILE A 349 8.87 21.82 -5.77
CA ILE A 349 9.24 21.21 -4.48
C ILE A 349 10.32 22.02 -3.78
N SER A 350 10.18 22.21 -2.46
CA SER A 350 11.18 22.84 -1.61
C SER A 350 11.10 22.27 -0.20
N ASN A 351 12.10 22.56 0.61
CA ASN A 351 12.15 22.17 2.01
C ASN A 351 10.92 22.72 2.77
N GLU A 352 10.57 24.00 2.57
CA GLU A 352 9.43 24.66 3.21
C GLU A 352 8.10 23.99 2.83
N ARG A 353 7.94 23.63 1.54
CA ARG A 353 6.76 22.93 1.06
C ARG A 353 6.62 21.55 1.71
N LEU A 354 7.71 20.79 1.79
CA LEU A 354 7.72 19.48 2.46
C LEU A 354 7.40 19.60 3.94
N ASN A 355 7.93 20.62 4.64
CA ASN A 355 7.62 20.85 6.05
C ASN A 355 6.14 21.18 6.26
N ARG A 356 5.55 22.01 5.40
CA ARG A 356 4.13 22.36 5.47
C ARG A 356 3.24 21.13 5.25
N LEU A 357 3.55 20.30 4.25
CA LEU A 357 2.81 19.07 4.00
C LEU A 357 2.97 18.05 5.13
N TRP A 358 4.18 17.96 5.70
CA TRP A 358 4.44 17.10 6.84
C TRP A 358 3.59 17.46 8.06
N GLN A 359 3.40 18.76 8.33
CA GLN A 359 2.55 19.25 9.43
C GLN A 359 1.07 18.92 9.21
N GLN A 360 0.63 18.71 7.98
CA GLN A 360 -0.74 18.31 7.65
C GLN A 360 -1.01 16.81 7.78
N LEU A 361 0.04 16.00 7.89
CA LEU A 361 -0.07 14.57 8.19
C LEU A 361 -0.38 14.42 9.68
N THR A 362 -1.58 14.02 10.01
CA THR A 362 -2.07 13.87 11.40
C THR A 362 -1.59 12.59 12.06
#